data_7e2b90bf127ef9ddb28123b467ff4979
#
_entry.id   7e2b90bf127ef9ddb28123b467ff4979
#
_cell.length_a   1.000
_cell.length_b   1.000
_cell.length_c   1.000
_cell.angle_alpha   90.00
_cell.angle_beta   90.00
_cell.angle_gamma   90.00
#
_symmetry.space_group_name_H-M   'P 1'
#
loop_
_entity.id
_entity.type
_entity.pdbx_description
1 polymer ?
#
loop_
_entity_poly.entity_id
_entity_poly.type
_entity_poly.pdbx_seq_one_letter_code
_entity_poly.pdbx_strand_id
1 'polypeptide(L)'
;MQDGTMLIPQRVEAAGVGKGSFHRAERGTEPLRPKTPDALGRARVVAMPTLPSPPDPLSAYLSRLAPSSQRTMDKLLKQVARTVVPELDARTVPWSRLHYWDTLRIRKLLAARYAPSTANLALAGLRGVLREAWRLGQTSFEDFQRAIDFAPIRGSRRRVPFPVGAKQIERLLTGCSKDRSVRGRRDAAILSVLYGAGLRRSELTAVTVDDFCRHALRVCGKGRQVRLVSLAKFTCDRIRRWLAARGPHPGPLFVAIHRSGQLARQRMSTEAVARIVARRALEAGIGRLTPHDLRRAMATQLLAAGVDVFTVQQMLRHRSVSRAGVNLHHSR
;
A
#
# COMPACT_ATOMS: atom_id res chain seq x y z
N MET A 1 -28.83 -46.30 -5.76
CA MET A 1 -28.81 -46.90 -4.43
C MET A 1 -28.02 -45.97 -3.52
N GLN A 2 -28.76 -45.48 -2.56
CA GLN A 2 -28.50 -44.83 -1.28
C GLN A 2 -27.89 -43.38 -1.38
N ASP A 3 -28.68 -42.37 -1.32
CA ASP A 3 -29.40 -41.73 -0.18
C ASP A 3 -28.47 -41.39 0.99
N GLY A 4 -28.19 -40.10 1.18
CA GLY A 4 -27.48 -39.47 2.27
C GLY A 4 -28.12 -38.14 2.64
N THR A 5 -29.14 -38.21 3.44
CA THR A 5 -30.06 -37.20 3.96
C THR A 5 -29.36 -36.04 4.69
N MET A 6 -29.82 -34.89 4.42
CA MET A 6 -29.56 -33.57 5.04
C MET A 6 -30.23 -33.53 6.44
N LEU A 7 -29.48 -33.24 7.50
CA LEU A 7 -29.98 -33.01 8.85
C LEU A 7 -30.07 -31.52 9.17
N ILE A 8 -31.29 -31.05 9.40
CA ILE A 8 -31.66 -29.74 9.95
C ILE A 8 -31.81 -29.92 11.48
N PRO A 9 -31.26 -29.06 12.33
CA PRO A 9 -31.60 -29.05 13.75
C PRO A 9 -32.85 -28.18 14.01
N GLN A 10 -33.72 -28.74 14.82
CA GLN A 10 -35.02 -28.27 15.26
C GLN A 10 -34.95 -27.15 16.29
N ARG A 11 -36.05 -26.39 16.30
CA ARG A 11 -36.51 -25.40 17.30
C ARG A 11 -36.54 -26.01 18.72
N VAL A 12 -36.22 -25.19 19.71
CA VAL A 12 -36.58 -25.43 21.12
C VAL A 12 -37.70 -24.45 21.48
N GLU A 13 -38.80 -25.08 21.96
CA GLU A 13 -40.03 -24.45 22.39
C GLU A 13 -39.96 -23.90 23.82
N ALA A 14 -40.88 -22.99 24.11
CA ALA A 14 -41.12 -22.33 25.38
C ALA A 14 -41.88 -23.22 26.36
N ALA A 15 -41.57 -23.08 27.65
CA ALA A 15 -42.43 -23.40 28.80
C ALA A 15 -42.09 -22.43 29.93
N GLY A 16 -42.97 -21.95 30.74
CA GLY A 16 -44.33 -22.19 31.07
C GLY A 16 -44.81 -21.18 32.12
N VAL A 17 -46.10 -20.93 32.09
CA VAL A 17 -46.84 -19.99 32.91
C VAL A 17 -47.00 -20.49 34.35
N GLY A 18 -46.68 -19.66 35.36
CA GLY A 18 -47.02 -19.87 36.76
C GLY A 18 -48.05 -18.84 37.25
N LYS A 19 -49.27 -19.32 37.49
CA LYS A 19 -50.34 -18.58 38.14
C LYS A 19 -50.12 -18.61 39.65
N GLY A 20 -50.17 -17.46 40.31
CA GLY A 20 -50.19 -17.30 41.75
C GLY A 20 -51.23 -16.25 42.16
N SER A 21 -52.15 -16.69 42.99
CA SER A 21 -53.44 -16.18 43.36
C SER A 21 -53.42 -14.93 44.23
N PHE A 22 -54.55 -14.21 44.12
CA PHE A 22 -55.04 -13.09 44.89
C PHE A 22 -55.04 -13.26 46.41
N HIS A 23 -54.61 -12.22 47.15
CA HIS A 23 -55.17 -11.88 48.44
C HIS A 23 -55.45 -10.36 48.53
N ARG A 24 -56.73 -10.10 48.73
CA ARG A 24 -57.36 -8.79 48.97
C ARG A 24 -57.20 -8.43 50.44
N ALA A 25 -56.67 -7.22 50.73
CA ALA A 25 -56.78 -6.58 52.01
C ALA A 25 -57.14 -5.11 51.81
N GLU A 26 -58.40 -4.83 52.07
CA GLU A 26 -58.92 -3.47 52.19
C GLU A 26 -58.45 -2.84 53.52
N ARG A 27 -57.99 -1.60 53.49
CA ARG A 27 -58.18 -0.60 54.52
C ARG A 27 -57.66 0.81 54.15
N GLY A 28 -58.50 1.80 54.31
CA GLY A 28 -58.11 3.13 54.73
C GLY A 28 -57.92 4.17 53.61
N THR A 29 -59.05 4.82 53.26
CA THR A 29 -59.08 6.05 52.49
C THR A 29 -58.72 7.22 53.37
N GLU A 30 -57.58 7.88 53.10
CA GLU A 30 -57.31 9.24 53.59
C GLU A 30 -56.97 10.10 52.35
N PRO A 31 -57.54 11.28 52.15
CA PRO A 31 -57.37 12.11 50.99
C PRO A 31 -56.03 12.84 51.06
N LEU A 32 -55.09 12.44 50.21
CA LEU A 32 -53.84 13.15 50.02
C LEU A 32 -54.09 14.48 49.27
N ARG A 33 -53.80 15.57 49.93
CA ARG A 33 -53.70 16.90 49.31
C ARG A 33 -52.69 16.90 48.15
N PRO A 34 -52.95 17.62 47.04
CA PRO A 34 -52.02 17.77 45.98
C PRO A 34 -50.77 18.56 46.42
N LYS A 35 -49.64 17.93 46.46
CA LYS A 35 -48.33 18.60 46.55
C LYS A 35 -48.07 19.31 45.25
N THR A 36 -47.89 20.61 45.29
CA THR A 36 -47.40 21.46 44.22
C THR A 36 -46.14 20.89 43.59
N PRO A 37 -46.01 20.89 42.27
CA PRO A 37 -44.81 20.45 41.60
C PRO A 37 -43.78 21.58 41.48
N ASP A 38 -43.08 21.86 42.58
CA ASP A 38 -41.87 22.69 42.54
C ASP A 38 -40.69 21.85 42.89
N ALA A 39 -40.11 21.25 41.87
CA ALA A 39 -38.72 20.81 41.76
C ALA A 39 -38.51 20.02 40.45
N LEU A 40 -38.94 20.54 39.31
CA LEU A 40 -38.31 20.15 38.06
C LEU A 40 -36.91 20.75 38.08
N GLY A 41 -35.96 19.95 38.61
CA GLY A 41 -34.55 20.23 38.49
C GLY A 41 -34.25 20.50 37.01
N ARG A 42 -33.85 21.74 36.73
CA ARG A 42 -33.35 22.12 35.40
C ARG A 42 -32.32 21.10 35.00
N ALA A 43 -32.70 20.19 34.13
CA ALA A 43 -31.75 19.32 33.46
C ALA A 43 -30.67 20.22 32.85
N ARG A 44 -29.50 20.17 33.45
CA ARG A 44 -28.32 20.86 32.92
C ARG A 44 -28.08 20.28 31.53
N VAL A 45 -28.52 20.99 30.50
CA VAL A 45 -28.15 20.66 29.11
C VAL A 45 -26.62 20.77 29.07
N VAL A 46 -25.98 19.64 29.24
CA VAL A 46 -24.54 19.54 28.99
C VAL A 46 -24.38 19.87 27.53
N ALA A 47 -23.87 21.06 27.23
CA ALA A 47 -23.55 21.45 25.88
C ALA A 47 -22.64 20.36 25.33
N MET A 48 -23.12 19.61 24.34
CA MET A 48 -22.27 18.66 23.64
C MET A 48 -21.05 19.40 23.07
N PRO A 49 -19.82 18.89 23.27
CA PRO A 49 -18.66 19.53 22.72
C PRO A 49 -18.89 19.68 21.21
N THR A 50 -18.76 20.90 20.72
CA THR A 50 -18.88 21.20 19.29
C THR A 50 -17.86 20.32 18.56
N LEU A 51 -18.35 19.33 17.83
CA LEU A 51 -17.51 18.51 16.97
C LEU A 51 -16.77 19.44 16.00
N PRO A 52 -15.46 19.23 15.77
CA PRO A 52 -14.72 20.05 14.83
C PRO A 52 -15.41 19.98 13.46
N SER A 53 -15.39 21.09 12.74
CA SER A 53 -15.95 21.18 11.39
C SER A 53 -15.48 19.99 10.55
N PRO A 54 -16.35 19.38 9.73
CA PRO A 54 -15.96 18.22 8.92
C PRO A 54 -14.75 18.59 8.05
N PRO A 55 -13.78 17.69 7.94
CA PRO A 55 -12.59 17.94 7.12
C PRO A 55 -12.98 18.16 5.65
N ASP A 56 -12.16 18.88 4.90
CA ASP A 56 -12.34 18.98 3.45
C ASP A 56 -12.30 17.58 2.79
N PRO A 57 -12.99 17.37 1.65
CA PRO A 57 -13.10 16.07 1.01
C PRO A 57 -11.74 15.43 0.64
N LEU A 58 -10.75 16.25 0.28
CA LEU A 58 -9.41 15.77 -0.03
C LEU A 58 -8.72 15.24 1.23
N SER A 59 -8.77 15.97 2.33
CA SER A 59 -8.20 15.53 3.61
C SER A 59 -8.89 14.27 4.13
N ALA A 60 -10.22 14.20 4.03
CA ALA A 60 -11.01 13.02 4.37
C ALA A 60 -10.59 11.80 3.54
N TYR A 61 -10.43 11.97 2.23
CA TYR A 61 -9.95 10.89 1.35
C TYR A 61 -8.52 10.44 1.69
N LEU A 62 -7.61 11.39 1.88
CA LEU A 62 -6.21 11.08 2.15
C LEU A 62 -6.03 10.36 3.49
N SER A 63 -6.78 10.73 4.54
CA SER A 63 -6.69 10.09 5.86
C SER A 63 -7.01 8.60 5.86
N ARG A 64 -7.80 8.12 4.90
CA ARG A 64 -8.17 6.70 4.72
C ARG A 64 -7.09 5.87 4.02
N LEU A 65 -6.08 6.51 3.47
CA LEU A 65 -5.04 5.83 2.70
C LEU A 65 -3.84 5.45 3.59
N ALA A 66 -3.17 4.36 3.24
CA ALA A 66 -1.88 4.04 3.83
C ALA A 66 -0.85 5.16 3.52
N PRO A 67 0.12 5.44 4.42
CA PRO A 67 1.04 6.59 4.28
C PRO A 67 1.76 6.71 2.94
N SER A 68 2.12 5.59 2.31
CA SER A 68 2.76 5.59 0.98
C SER A 68 1.79 5.97 -0.15
N SER A 69 0.54 5.51 -0.05
CA SER A 69 -0.52 5.83 -1.00
C SER A 69 -0.97 7.28 -0.85
N GLN A 70 -1.07 7.75 0.40
CA GLN A 70 -1.41 9.12 0.75
C GLN A 70 -0.48 10.12 0.04
N ARG A 71 0.85 9.95 0.17
CA ARG A 71 1.83 10.84 -0.51
C ARG A 71 1.68 10.85 -2.03
N THR A 72 1.40 9.69 -2.62
CA THR A 72 1.22 9.57 -4.07
C THR A 72 -0.06 10.26 -4.52
N MET A 73 -1.17 10.04 -3.81
CA MET A 73 -2.47 10.63 -4.12
C MET A 73 -2.47 12.14 -3.88
N ASP A 74 -1.90 12.61 -2.78
CA ASP A 74 -1.74 14.05 -2.51
C ASP A 74 -1.02 14.75 -3.67
N LYS A 75 0.11 14.20 -4.12
CA LYS A 75 0.83 14.75 -5.28
C LYS A 75 -0.01 14.77 -6.56
N LEU A 76 -0.74 13.68 -6.84
CA LEU A 76 -1.57 13.60 -8.06
C LEU A 76 -2.78 14.52 -7.98
N LEU A 77 -3.44 14.59 -6.83
CA LEU A 77 -4.62 15.44 -6.64
C LEU A 77 -4.26 16.92 -6.63
N LYS A 78 -3.07 17.30 -6.14
CA LYS A 78 -2.52 18.65 -6.34
C LYS A 78 -2.31 18.98 -7.82
N GLN A 79 -1.93 18.00 -8.64
CA GLN A 79 -1.86 18.23 -10.10
C GLN A 79 -3.25 18.36 -10.72
N VAL A 80 -4.22 17.56 -10.27
CA VAL A 80 -5.63 17.69 -10.71
C VAL A 80 -6.17 19.07 -10.31
N ALA A 81 -5.98 19.51 -9.07
CA ALA A 81 -6.41 20.82 -8.59
C ALA A 81 -5.89 21.96 -9.48
N ARG A 82 -4.60 21.93 -9.81
CA ARG A 82 -3.99 22.94 -10.71
C ARG A 82 -4.55 22.94 -12.13
N THR A 83 -5.19 21.86 -12.57
CA THR A 83 -5.88 21.82 -13.88
C THR A 83 -7.29 22.40 -13.82
N VAL A 84 -7.90 22.41 -12.64
CA VAL A 84 -9.25 22.94 -12.37
C VAL A 84 -9.15 24.44 -12.09
N VAL A 85 -8.35 24.80 -11.09
CA VAL A 85 -8.12 26.18 -10.65
C VAL A 85 -6.62 26.33 -10.34
N PRO A 86 -5.82 26.88 -11.27
CA PRO A 86 -4.37 26.95 -11.14
C PRO A 86 -3.87 27.65 -9.89
N GLU A 87 -4.65 28.61 -9.39
CA GLU A 87 -4.30 29.53 -8.30
C GLU A 87 -4.66 29.01 -6.90
N LEU A 88 -5.53 27.96 -6.81
CA LEU A 88 -5.97 27.43 -5.54
C LEU A 88 -5.10 26.25 -5.05
N ASP A 89 -4.91 26.19 -3.73
CA ASP A 89 -4.41 24.96 -3.11
C ASP A 89 -5.44 23.82 -3.26
N ALA A 90 -4.94 22.62 -3.40
CA ALA A 90 -5.81 21.45 -3.60
C ALA A 90 -6.83 21.22 -2.46
N ARG A 91 -6.59 21.77 -1.26
CA ARG A 91 -7.50 21.68 -0.12
C ARG A 91 -8.63 22.69 -0.16
N THR A 92 -8.41 23.80 -0.88
CA THR A 92 -9.40 24.88 -1.04
C THR A 92 -10.23 24.75 -2.31
N VAL A 93 -9.89 23.80 -3.19
CA VAL A 93 -10.69 23.50 -4.38
C VAL A 93 -12.08 23.04 -3.97
N PRO A 94 -13.17 23.62 -4.51
CA PRO A 94 -14.54 23.21 -4.21
C PRO A 94 -14.89 21.90 -4.92
N TRP A 95 -14.31 20.78 -4.45
CA TRP A 95 -14.48 19.46 -5.05
C TRP A 95 -15.93 19.02 -5.20
N SER A 96 -16.79 19.44 -4.26
CA SER A 96 -18.22 19.13 -4.27
C SER A 96 -19.01 19.81 -5.39
N ARG A 97 -18.44 20.85 -6.01
CA ARG A 97 -19.06 21.60 -7.11
C ARG A 97 -18.61 21.11 -8.50
N LEU A 98 -17.78 20.07 -8.56
CA LEU A 98 -17.37 19.51 -9.85
C LEU A 98 -18.50 18.67 -10.43
N HIS A 99 -18.98 19.07 -11.59
CA HIS A 99 -19.98 18.34 -12.36
C HIS A 99 -19.34 17.42 -13.42
N TYR A 100 -20.16 16.66 -14.13
CA TYR A 100 -19.73 15.73 -15.16
C TYR A 100 -18.83 16.39 -16.23
N TRP A 101 -19.18 17.60 -16.68
CA TRP A 101 -18.39 18.32 -17.67
C TRP A 101 -16.97 18.66 -17.19
N ASP A 102 -16.85 19.07 -15.93
CA ASP A 102 -15.55 19.40 -15.32
C ASP A 102 -14.67 18.14 -15.26
N THR A 103 -15.23 17.03 -14.85
CA THR A 103 -14.50 15.76 -14.74
C THR A 103 -14.10 15.22 -16.11
N LEU A 104 -14.89 15.39 -17.16
CA LEU A 104 -14.50 15.10 -18.53
C LEU A 104 -13.35 15.97 -19.00
N ARG A 105 -13.38 17.27 -18.70
CA ARG A 105 -12.31 18.21 -19.02
C ARG A 105 -11.00 17.81 -18.31
N ILE A 106 -11.08 17.51 -17.02
CA ILE A 106 -9.94 17.00 -16.23
C ILE A 106 -9.40 15.71 -16.89
N ARG A 107 -10.25 14.78 -17.22
CA ARG A 107 -9.86 13.53 -17.89
C ARG A 107 -9.12 13.78 -19.19
N LYS A 108 -9.62 14.70 -20.05
CA LYS A 108 -8.96 15.08 -21.31
C LYS A 108 -7.56 15.65 -21.08
N LEU A 109 -7.42 16.57 -20.12
CA LEU A 109 -6.14 17.19 -19.78
C LEU A 109 -5.14 16.16 -19.20
N LEU A 110 -5.60 15.25 -18.33
CA LEU A 110 -4.77 14.17 -17.80
C LEU A 110 -4.33 13.19 -18.89
N ALA A 111 -5.20 12.87 -19.85
CA ALA A 111 -4.88 12.00 -20.98
C ALA A 111 -3.79 12.61 -21.90
N ALA A 112 -3.83 13.91 -22.11
CA ALA A 112 -2.84 14.62 -22.92
C ALA A 112 -1.46 14.69 -22.23
N ARG A 113 -1.44 14.86 -20.91
CA ARG A 113 -0.21 15.16 -20.15
C ARG A 113 0.49 13.92 -19.59
N TYR A 114 -0.25 12.86 -19.23
CA TYR A 114 0.28 11.71 -18.50
C TYR A 114 0.12 10.40 -19.26
N ALA A 115 0.95 9.43 -18.93
CA ALA A 115 0.75 8.06 -19.37
C ALA A 115 -0.59 7.51 -18.82
N PRO A 116 -1.32 6.65 -19.56
CA PRO A 116 -2.62 6.15 -19.18
C PRO A 116 -2.71 5.59 -17.75
N SER A 117 -1.68 4.87 -17.29
CA SER A 117 -1.61 4.33 -15.92
C SER A 117 -1.57 5.43 -14.84
N THR A 118 -0.82 6.51 -15.09
CA THR A 118 -0.72 7.65 -14.15
C THR A 118 -2.00 8.48 -14.16
N ALA A 119 -2.53 8.75 -15.36
CA ALA A 119 -3.79 9.46 -15.52
C ALA A 119 -4.96 8.72 -14.86
N ASN A 120 -5.07 7.41 -15.07
CA ASN A 120 -6.10 6.59 -14.42
C ASN A 120 -5.94 6.52 -12.90
N LEU A 121 -4.71 6.56 -12.38
CA LEU A 121 -4.48 6.65 -10.96
C LEU A 121 -4.95 8.00 -10.38
N ALA A 122 -4.72 9.10 -11.09
CA ALA A 122 -5.22 10.42 -10.72
C ALA A 122 -6.77 10.48 -10.77
N LEU A 123 -7.38 9.89 -11.81
CA LEU A 123 -8.84 9.77 -11.93
C LEU A 123 -9.45 8.90 -10.82
N ALA A 124 -8.76 7.83 -10.40
CA ALA A 124 -9.19 7.04 -9.25
C ALA A 124 -9.15 7.85 -7.95
N GLY A 125 -8.13 8.70 -7.78
CA GLY A 125 -8.06 9.66 -6.67
C GLY A 125 -9.19 10.67 -6.72
N LEU A 126 -9.49 11.26 -7.88
CA LEU A 126 -10.60 12.19 -8.07
C LEU A 126 -11.95 11.55 -7.68
N ARG A 127 -12.23 10.33 -8.16
CA ARG A 127 -13.42 9.58 -7.71
C ARG A 127 -13.47 9.40 -6.20
N GLY A 128 -12.31 9.17 -5.57
CA GLY A 128 -12.21 9.04 -4.12
C GLY A 128 -12.59 10.32 -3.39
N VAL A 129 -12.11 11.47 -3.85
CA VAL A 129 -12.43 12.78 -3.28
C VAL A 129 -13.90 13.14 -3.45
N LEU A 130 -14.46 12.95 -4.66
CA LEU A 130 -15.88 13.18 -4.92
C LEU A 130 -16.79 12.29 -4.05
N ARG A 131 -16.38 11.05 -3.80
CA ARG A 131 -17.08 10.15 -2.89
C ARG A 131 -17.06 10.65 -1.44
N GLU A 132 -15.95 11.22 -0.99
CA GLU A 132 -15.92 11.83 0.35
C GLU A 132 -16.75 13.11 0.40
N ALA A 133 -16.79 13.94 -0.65
CA ALA A 133 -17.68 15.08 -0.72
C ALA A 133 -19.15 14.66 -0.55
N TRP A 134 -19.58 13.59 -1.22
CA TRP A 134 -20.91 13.00 -1.03
C TRP A 134 -21.12 12.48 0.40
N ARG A 135 -20.16 11.74 0.96
CA ARG A 135 -20.27 11.22 2.35
C ARG A 135 -20.34 12.31 3.40
N LEU A 136 -19.72 13.45 3.12
CA LEU A 136 -19.77 14.64 3.97
C LEU A 136 -21.04 15.49 3.77
N GLY A 137 -21.97 15.03 2.92
CA GLY A 137 -23.22 15.74 2.62
C GLY A 137 -23.04 17.02 1.79
N GLN A 138 -21.88 17.20 1.14
CA GLN A 138 -21.58 18.40 0.37
C GLN A 138 -22.08 18.35 -1.07
N THR A 139 -22.56 17.21 -1.54
CA THR A 139 -23.14 17.00 -2.87
C THR A 139 -24.21 15.91 -2.81
N SER A 140 -25.19 15.96 -3.71
CA SER A 140 -26.22 14.94 -3.82
C SER A 140 -25.64 13.62 -4.36
N PHE A 141 -26.35 12.50 -4.13
CA PHE A 141 -25.95 11.22 -4.70
C PHE A 141 -25.98 11.23 -6.23
N GLU A 142 -26.98 11.89 -6.80
CA GLU A 142 -27.12 11.99 -8.25
C GLU A 142 -25.97 12.78 -8.89
N ASP A 143 -25.63 13.94 -8.34
CA ASP A 143 -24.52 14.76 -8.84
C ASP A 143 -23.19 14.04 -8.69
N PHE A 144 -22.97 13.36 -7.55
CA PHE A 144 -21.81 12.50 -7.37
C PHE A 144 -21.74 11.41 -8.43
N GLN A 145 -22.83 10.68 -8.70
CA GLN A 145 -22.86 9.61 -9.71
C GLN A 145 -22.56 10.16 -11.10
N ARG A 146 -23.18 11.28 -11.48
CA ARG A 146 -22.88 11.96 -12.76
C ARG A 146 -21.42 12.41 -12.83
N ALA A 147 -20.89 13.00 -11.78
CA ALA A 147 -19.52 13.51 -11.77
C ALA A 147 -18.46 12.41 -11.88
N ILE A 148 -18.70 11.18 -11.44
CA ILE A 148 -17.77 10.05 -11.54
C ILE A 148 -17.96 9.19 -12.78
N ASP A 149 -18.97 9.44 -13.61
CA ASP A 149 -19.29 8.67 -14.81
C ASP A 149 -18.38 9.05 -15.98
N PHE A 150 -17.12 8.75 -15.86
CA PHE A 150 -16.13 8.89 -16.92
C PHE A 150 -15.35 7.59 -17.10
N ALA A 151 -15.20 7.18 -18.36
CA ALA A 151 -14.45 5.98 -18.70
C ALA A 151 -12.94 6.12 -18.38
N PRO A 152 -12.26 5.04 -18.03
CA PRO A 152 -10.81 5.04 -17.91
C PRO A 152 -10.15 5.41 -19.24
N ILE A 153 -8.95 5.98 -19.17
CA ILE A 153 -8.15 6.30 -20.36
C ILE A 153 -7.56 5.00 -20.91
N ARG A 154 -7.91 4.66 -22.13
CA ARG A 154 -7.40 3.49 -22.84
C ARG A 154 -5.96 3.74 -23.30
N GLY A 155 -5.21 2.68 -23.45
CA GLY A 155 -3.83 2.69 -23.90
C GLY A 155 -2.87 2.19 -22.83
N SER A 156 -1.78 1.62 -23.26
CA SER A 156 -0.69 1.20 -22.40
C SER A 156 0.61 1.74 -23.00
N ARG A 157 1.17 2.77 -22.38
CA ARG A 157 2.61 3.01 -22.53
C ARG A 157 3.32 1.99 -21.64
N ARG A 158 3.10 0.69 -21.95
CA ARG A 158 3.90 -0.35 -21.32
C ARG A 158 5.33 -0.08 -21.76
N ARG A 159 6.15 0.30 -20.78
CA ARG A 159 7.58 0.26 -20.99
C ARG A 159 7.92 -1.17 -21.37
N VAL A 160 8.44 -1.37 -22.59
CA VAL A 160 8.97 -2.69 -22.96
C VAL A 160 9.97 -3.05 -21.87
N PRO A 161 9.77 -4.16 -21.17
CA PRO A 161 10.71 -4.55 -20.14
C PRO A 161 12.06 -4.78 -20.80
N PHE A 162 13.09 -4.19 -20.24
CA PHE A 162 14.46 -4.54 -20.68
C PHE A 162 14.72 -5.98 -20.22
N PRO A 163 14.87 -6.95 -21.15
CA PRO A 163 15.17 -8.32 -20.79
C PRO A 163 16.62 -8.36 -20.29
N VAL A 164 16.78 -8.63 -19.00
CA VAL A 164 18.10 -8.78 -18.38
C VAL A 164 18.42 -10.26 -18.35
N GLY A 165 19.35 -10.69 -19.21
CA GLY A 165 19.81 -12.07 -19.29
C GLY A 165 20.74 -12.46 -18.13
N ALA A 166 20.94 -13.76 -17.94
CA ALA A 166 21.80 -14.31 -16.89
C ALA A 166 23.23 -13.75 -16.92
N LYS A 167 23.84 -13.67 -18.10
CA LYS A 167 25.21 -13.11 -18.31
C LYS A 167 25.30 -11.64 -17.89
N GLN A 168 24.24 -10.85 -18.08
CA GLN A 168 24.20 -9.44 -17.65
C GLN A 168 24.10 -9.33 -16.13
N ILE A 169 23.27 -10.16 -15.49
CA ILE A 169 23.19 -10.24 -14.03
C ILE A 169 24.52 -10.66 -13.42
N GLU A 170 25.18 -11.65 -13.99
CA GLU A 170 26.49 -12.11 -13.56
C GLU A 170 27.53 -10.97 -13.64
N ARG A 171 27.62 -10.26 -14.77
CA ARG A 171 28.49 -9.09 -14.91
C ARG A 171 28.21 -8.03 -13.87
N LEU A 172 26.93 -7.72 -13.62
CA LEU A 172 26.50 -6.75 -12.60
C LEU A 172 26.99 -7.14 -11.20
N LEU A 173 26.74 -8.38 -10.81
CA LEU A 173 27.07 -8.89 -9.50
C LEU A 173 28.59 -9.06 -9.30
N THR A 174 29.31 -9.50 -10.33
CA THR A 174 30.77 -9.66 -10.30
C THR A 174 31.47 -8.31 -10.31
N GLY A 175 31.06 -7.39 -11.19
CA GLY A 175 31.60 -6.03 -11.24
C GLY A 175 31.47 -5.29 -9.91
N CYS A 176 30.29 -5.38 -9.29
CA CYS A 176 30.07 -4.76 -7.98
C CYS A 176 30.90 -5.42 -6.85
N SER A 177 31.19 -6.72 -6.96
CA SER A 177 31.99 -7.46 -5.97
C SER A 177 33.49 -7.15 -6.04
N LYS A 178 33.99 -6.63 -7.17
CA LYS A 178 35.38 -6.17 -7.34
C LYS A 178 35.64 -4.86 -6.60
N ASP A 179 34.60 -4.05 -6.38
CA ASP A 179 34.70 -2.81 -5.59
C ASP A 179 34.79 -3.14 -4.10
N ARG A 180 36.02 -3.12 -3.55
CA ARG A 180 36.31 -3.44 -2.15
C ARG A 180 35.98 -2.29 -1.17
N SER A 181 35.59 -1.13 -1.65
CA SER A 181 35.19 0.00 -0.83
C SER A 181 33.97 -0.34 0.04
N VAL A 182 33.73 0.46 1.09
CA VAL A 182 32.52 0.33 1.92
C VAL A 182 31.25 0.47 1.07
N ARG A 183 31.28 1.37 0.07
CA ARG A 183 30.17 1.53 -0.91
C ARG A 183 29.98 0.31 -1.78
N GLY A 184 31.06 -0.27 -2.28
CA GLY A 184 31.04 -1.49 -3.09
C GLY A 184 30.45 -2.67 -2.32
N ARG A 185 30.89 -2.92 -1.09
CA ARG A 185 30.36 -3.98 -0.23
C ARG A 185 28.85 -3.81 0.03
N ARG A 186 28.39 -2.60 0.31
CA ARG A 186 26.97 -2.30 0.48
C ARG A 186 26.18 -2.57 -0.80
N ASP A 187 26.65 -2.04 -1.91
CA ASP A 187 25.96 -2.13 -3.20
C ASP A 187 25.89 -3.57 -3.71
N ALA A 188 26.96 -4.34 -3.52
CA ALA A 188 26.99 -5.78 -3.82
C ALA A 188 25.94 -6.56 -2.99
N ALA A 189 25.82 -6.26 -1.72
CA ALA A 189 24.80 -6.87 -0.86
C ALA A 189 23.38 -6.47 -1.29
N ILE A 190 23.15 -5.19 -1.57
CA ILE A 190 21.84 -4.68 -2.06
C ILE A 190 21.43 -5.40 -3.36
N LEU A 191 22.31 -5.44 -4.34
CA LEU A 191 22.03 -6.09 -5.64
C LEU A 191 21.74 -7.58 -5.49
N SER A 192 22.52 -8.25 -4.63
CA SER A 192 22.36 -9.69 -4.38
C SER A 192 21.04 -10.00 -3.67
N VAL A 193 20.60 -9.16 -2.75
CA VAL A 193 19.31 -9.34 -2.07
C VAL A 193 18.14 -9.00 -3.01
N LEU A 194 18.25 -7.93 -3.80
CA LEU A 194 17.20 -7.58 -4.77
C LEU A 194 16.99 -8.67 -5.82
N TYR A 195 18.07 -9.24 -6.31
CA TYR A 195 18.02 -10.32 -7.29
C TYR A 195 17.76 -11.67 -6.64
N GLY A 196 18.57 -12.11 -5.67
CA GLY A 196 18.52 -13.46 -5.11
C GLY A 196 17.29 -13.72 -4.23
N ALA A 197 16.75 -12.69 -3.57
CA ALA A 197 15.52 -12.79 -2.77
C ALA A 197 14.31 -12.15 -3.45
N GLY A 198 14.48 -11.50 -4.58
CA GLY A 198 13.43 -10.85 -5.35
C GLY A 198 12.66 -9.79 -4.55
N LEU A 199 13.30 -9.09 -3.60
CA LEU A 199 12.62 -8.12 -2.75
C LEU A 199 12.15 -6.89 -3.52
N ARG A 200 11.02 -6.32 -3.08
CA ARG A 200 10.67 -4.96 -3.50
C ARG A 200 11.63 -3.96 -2.85
N ARG A 201 11.92 -2.84 -3.53
CA ARG A 201 12.80 -1.79 -2.97
C ARG A 201 12.35 -1.28 -1.60
N SER A 202 11.04 -1.22 -1.35
CA SER A 202 10.48 -0.83 -0.05
C SER A 202 10.67 -1.90 1.02
N GLU A 203 10.60 -3.18 0.65
CA GLU A 203 10.91 -4.30 1.54
C GLU A 203 12.40 -4.27 1.91
N LEU A 204 13.28 -4.12 0.92
CA LEU A 204 14.73 -4.01 1.16
C LEU A 204 15.10 -2.89 2.13
N THR A 205 14.52 -1.69 1.95
CA THR A 205 14.82 -0.56 2.85
C THR A 205 14.22 -0.72 4.24
N ALA A 206 13.24 -1.61 4.41
CA ALA A 206 12.60 -1.85 5.70
C ALA A 206 13.35 -2.85 6.59
N VAL A 207 14.19 -3.71 5.98
CA VAL A 207 14.93 -4.75 6.71
C VAL A 207 15.92 -4.16 7.70
N THR A 208 15.99 -4.75 8.90
CA THR A 208 16.95 -4.44 9.95
C THR A 208 18.07 -5.49 10.04
N VAL A 209 19.09 -5.23 10.83
CA VAL A 209 20.16 -6.20 11.08
C VAL A 209 19.61 -7.49 11.70
N ASP A 210 18.67 -7.35 12.64
CA ASP A 210 18.06 -8.47 13.37
C ASP A 210 17.16 -9.33 12.48
N ASP A 211 16.79 -8.83 11.29
CA ASP A 211 16.02 -9.59 10.31
C ASP A 211 16.87 -10.56 9.48
N PHE A 212 18.21 -10.45 9.56
CA PHE A 212 19.12 -11.37 8.88
C PHE A 212 19.52 -12.51 9.82
N CYS A 213 18.99 -13.70 9.58
CA CYS A 213 19.25 -14.89 10.39
C CYS A 213 19.92 -15.99 9.54
N ARG A 214 21.16 -16.37 9.87
CA ARG A 214 21.90 -17.46 9.20
C ARG A 214 21.85 -17.43 7.67
N HIS A 215 20.84 -18.05 7.08
CA HIS A 215 20.63 -18.16 5.63
C HIS A 215 19.28 -17.62 5.17
N ALA A 216 18.63 -16.81 5.97
CA ALA A 216 17.30 -16.27 5.69
C ALA A 216 17.18 -14.81 6.07
N LEU A 217 16.20 -14.16 5.46
CA LEU A 217 15.84 -12.77 5.73
C LEU A 217 14.36 -12.69 6.10
N ARG A 218 14.07 -12.16 7.27
CA ARG A 218 12.71 -11.85 7.69
C ARG A 218 12.25 -10.57 6.99
N VAL A 219 11.18 -10.64 6.23
CA VAL A 219 10.71 -9.54 5.39
C VAL A 219 9.26 -9.21 5.73
N CYS A 220 9.02 -7.96 6.09
CA CYS A 220 7.68 -7.44 6.30
C CYS A 220 7.10 -6.89 4.98
N GLY A 221 6.02 -7.48 4.52
CA GLY A 221 5.32 -7.08 3.30
C GLY A 221 4.17 -6.10 3.55
N LYS A 222 3.41 -5.81 2.49
CA LYS A 222 2.19 -4.99 2.57
C LYS A 222 1.17 -5.65 3.52
N GLY A 223 0.58 -4.87 4.42
CA GLY A 223 -0.36 -5.37 5.42
C GLY A 223 0.31 -6.02 6.64
N ARG A 224 1.58 -5.67 6.93
CA ARG A 224 2.36 -6.18 8.07
C ARG A 224 2.59 -7.71 8.08
N GLN A 225 2.34 -8.39 6.96
CA GLN A 225 2.61 -9.82 6.87
C GLN A 225 4.12 -10.08 6.83
N VAL A 226 4.61 -10.83 7.78
CA VAL A 226 6.01 -11.25 7.87
C VAL A 226 6.20 -12.55 7.11
N ARG A 227 7.29 -12.65 6.36
CA ARG A 227 7.74 -13.89 5.70
C ARG A 227 9.23 -14.09 5.89
N LEU A 228 9.63 -15.35 5.92
CA LEU A 228 11.03 -15.74 5.88
C LEU A 228 11.43 -16.03 4.43
N VAL A 229 12.50 -15.41 3.95
CA VAL A 229 13.01 -15.62 2.59
C VAL A 229 14.38 -16.26 2.70
N SER A 230 14.51 -17.49 2.21
CA SER A 230 15.80 -18.20 2.14
C SER A 230 16.73 -17.49 1.17
N LEU A 231 18.01 -17.40 1.53
CA LEU A 231 19.04 -16.74 0.74
C LEU A 231 20.10 -17.76 0.30
N ALA A 232 20.51 -17.65 -0.96
CA ALA A 232 21.65 -18.40 -1.44
C ALA A 232 22.94 -18.00 -0.71
N LYS A 233 23.87 -18.93 -0.57
CA LYS A 233 25.15 -18.74 0.14
C LYS A 233 25.86 -17.45 -0.30
N PHE A 234 25.97 -17.21 -1.61
CA PHE A 234 26.63 -16.03 -2.15
C PHE A 234 25.97 -14.70 -1.70
N THR A 235 24.65 -14.68 -1.52
CA THR A 235 23.93 -13.49 -0.98
C THR A 235 24.26 -13.29 0.50
N CYS A 236 24.25 -14.36 1.28
CA CYS A 236 24.61 -14.32 2.69
C CYS A 236 26.03 -13.81 2.90
N ASP A 237 27.00 -14.28 2.11
CA ASP A 237 28.39 -13.86 2.21
C ASP A 237 28.57 -12.37 1.89
N ARG A 238 27.82 -11.84 0.92
CA ARG A 238 27.82 -10.40 0.63
C ARG A 238 27.18 -9.57 1.74
N ILE A 239 26.10 -10.06 2.35
CA ILE A 239 25.51 -9.41 3.53
C ILE A 239 26.49 -9.40 4.68
N ARG A 240 27.18 -10.51 4.98
CA ARG A 240 28.20 -10.59 6.05
C ARG A 240 29.36 -9.63 5.81
N ARG A 241 29.88 -9.56 4.57
CA ARG A 241 30.95 -8.60 4.19
C ARG A 241 30.49 -7.15 4.34
N TRP A 242 29.22 -6.87 4.05
CA TRP A 242 28.64 -5.56 4.31
C TRP A 242 28.50 -5.29 5.80
N LEU A 243 27.97 -6.23 6.59
CA LEU A 243 27.84 -6.08 8.04
C LEU A 243 29.19 -5.85 8.72
N ALA A 244 30.24 -6.52 8.30
CA ALA A 244 31.61 -6.29 8.78
C ALA A 244 32.09 -4.83 8.52
N ALA A 245 31.68 -4.21 7.43
CA ALA A 245 32.01 -2.82 7.12
C ALA A 245 31.03 -1.81 7.75
N ARG A 246 29.78 -2.22 7.98
CA ARG A 246 28.75 -1.40 8.60
C ARG A 246 28.91 -1.28 10.12
N GLY A 247 29.45 -2.30 10.75
CA GLY A 247 29.53 -2.42 12.20
C GLY A 247 28.27 -3.05 12.84
N PRO A 248 28.37 -3.40 14.12
CA PRO A 248 27.38 -4.22 14.85
C PRO A 248 26.14 -3.45 15.32
N HIS A 249 26.06 -2.14 15.10
CA HIS A 249 24.98 -1.33 15.63
C HIS A 249 23.60 -1.82 15.14
N PRO A 250 22.58 -1.88 16.02
CA PRO A 250 21.22 -2.24 15.64
C PRO A 250 20.62 -1.23 14.66
N GLY A 251 19.50 -1.60 14.02
CA GLY A 251 18.78 -0.71 13.12
C GLY A 251 18.80 -1.18 11.66
N PRO A 252 18.64 -0.27 10.68
CA PRO A 252 18.48 -0.65 9.27
C PRO A 252 19.66 -1.47 8.75
N LEU A 253 19.39 -2.57 8.04
CA LEU A 253 20.44 -3.39 7.43
C LEU A 253 21.24 -2.56 6.41
N PHE A 254 20.54 -1.78 5.59
CA PHE A 254 21.17 -0.92 4.57
C PHE A 254 21.02 0.55 4.91
N VAL A 255 22.15 1.24 4.99
CA VAL A 255 22.23 2.65 5.33
C VAL A 255 22.91 3.47 4.24
N ALA A 256 22.63 4.76 4.19
CA ALA A 256 23.31 5.68 3.30
C ALA A 256 24.77 5.88 3.74
N ILE A 257 25.63 6.23 2.78
CA ILE A 257 27.02 6.59 3.01
C ILE A 257 27.21 8.02 2.51
N HIS A 258 27.60 8.91 3.39
CA HIS A 258 27.88 10.31 3.07
C HIS A 258 29.10 10.44 2.15
N ARG A 259 29.32 11.61 1.58
CA ARG A 259 30.51 11.90 0.75
C ARG A 259 31.82 11.72 1.53
N SER A 260 31.81 12.04 2.81
CA SER A 260 32.92 11.82 3.74
C SER A 260 33.23 10.35 4.05
N GLY A 261 32.44 9.40 3.55
CA GLY A 261 32.58 7.97 3.89
C GLY A 261 31.84 7.54 5.16
N GLN A 262 31.30 8.47 5.93
CA GLN A 262 30.55 8.17 7.16
C GLN A 262 29.23 7.46 6.85
N LEU A 263 28.87 6.50 7.68
CA LEU A 263 27.61 5.77 7.58
C LEU A 263 26.49 6.56 8.27
N ALA A 264 25.39 6.76 7.57
CA ALA A 264 24.18 7.30 8.16
C ALA A 264 23.56 6.29 9.13
N ARG A 265 22.98 6.77 10.22
CA ARG A 265 22.20 5.90 11.13
C ARG A 265 20.80 5.61 10.62
N GLN A 266 20.32 6.41 9.68
CA GLN A 266 18.95 6.33 9.17
C GLN A 266 18.84 5.36 8.00
N ARG A 267 17.61 4.85 7.83
CA ARG A 267 17.21 4.01 6.69
C ARG A 267 17.43 4.71 5.37
N MET A 268 17.90 3.98 4.37
CA MET A 268 17.97 4.47 2.99
C MET A 268 16.58 4.74 2.43
N SER A 269 16.48 5.76 1.56
CA SER A 269 15.27 5.94 0.76
C SER A 269 15.18 4.91 -0.37
N THR A 270 13.96 4.62 -0.82
CA THR A 270 13.72 3.74 -1.97
C THR A 270 14.31 4.30 -3.27
N GLU A 271 14.41 5.62 -3.38
CA GLU A 271 15.04 6.34 -4.49
C GLU A 271 16.56 6.16 -4.49
N ALA A 272 17.18 6.16 -3.30
CA ALA A 272 18.61 5.90 -3.18
C ALA A 272 18.97 4.48 -3.65
N VAL A 273 18.17 3.47 -3.31
CA VAL A 273 18.31 2.10 -3.82
C VAL A 273 18.19 2.06 -5.35
N ALA A 274 17.20 2.77 -5.92
CA ALA A 274 17.02 2.82 -7.38
C ALA A 274 18.22 3.48 -8.07
N ARG A 275 18.80 4.55 -7.50
CA ARG A 275 20.02 5.20 -8.02
C ARG A 275 21.23 4.29 -7.96
N ILE A 276 21.38 3.49 -6.90
CA ILE A 276 22.46 2.51 -6.80
C ILE A 276 22.37 1.46 -7.92
N VAL A 277 21.17 0.88 -8.10
CA VAL A 277 20.94 -0.12 -9.16
C VAL A 277 21.25 0.47 -10.54
N ALA A 278 20.74 1.68 -10.83
CA ALA A 278 20.98 2.33 -12.11
C ALA A 278 22.47 2.63 -12.36
N ARG A 279 23.19 3.15 -11.36
CA ARG A 279 24.63 3.44 -11.47
C ARG A 279 25.42 2.16 -11.69
N ARG A 280 25.22 1.13 -10.88
CA ARG A 280 25.95 -0.15 -11.02
C ARG A 280 25.65 -0.88 -12.31
N ALA A 281 24.42 -0.73 -12.85
CA ALA A 281 24.08 -1.25 -14.17
C ALA A 281 24.83 -0.51 -15.29
N LEU A 282 24.97 0.81 -15.20
CA LEU A 282 25.73 1.60 -16.14
C LEU A 282 27.22 1.23 -16.11
N GLU A 283 27.82 1.12 -14.90
CA GLU A 283 29.20 0.67 -14.70
C GLU A 283 29.45 -0.73 -15.29
N ALA A 284 28.44 -1.61 -15.27
CA ALA A 284 28.51 -2.96 -15.86
C ALA A 284 28.18 -3.01 -17.37
N GLY A 285 27.95 -1.87 -18.03
CA GLY A 285 27.61 -1.80 -19.45
C GLY A 285 26.23 -2.38 -19.80
N ILE A 286 25.28 -2.39 -18.84
CA ILE A 286 23.94 -2.97 -19.04
C ILE A 286 22.91 -1.90 -19.46
N GLY A 287 23.25 -0.64 -19.29
CA GLY A 287 22.32 0.46 -19.53
C GLY A 287 21.32 0.65 -18.37
N ARG A 288 20.08 0.96 -18.70
CA ARG A 288 19.09 1.36 -17.69
C ARG A 288 18.42 0.16 -17.03
N LEU A 289 18.73 -0.06 -15.76
CA LEU A 289 18.16 -1.11 -14.92
C LEU A 289 17.46 -0.53 -13.69
N THR A 290 16.36 -1.16 -13.28
CA THR A 290 15.64 -0.80 -12.08
C THR A 290 15.59 -1.97 -11.08
N PRO A 291 15.32 -1.71 -9.78
CA PRO A 291 15.11 -2.80 -8.81
C PRO A 291 13.99 -3.78 -9.21
N HIS A 292 12.99 -3.29 -9.93
CA HIS A 292 11.91 -4.14 -10.42
C HIS A 292 12.35 -5.06 -11.55
N ASP A 293 13.27 -4.62 -12.40
CA ASP A 293 13.81 -5.45 -13.48
C ASP A 293 14.66 -6.59 -12.90
N LEU A 294 15.44 -6.36 -11.83
CA LEU A 294 16.15 -7.44 -11.11
C LEU A 294 15.21 -8.51 -10.56
N ARG A 295 14.12 -8.08 -9.94
CA ARG A 295 13.09 -9.00 -9.45
C ARG A 295 12.42 -9.79 -10.59
N ARG A 296 12.20 -9.16 -11.74
CA ARG A 296 11.65 -9.82 -12.94
C ARG A 296 12.66 -10.81 -13.53
N ALA A 297 13.94 -10.43 -13.60
CA ALA A 297 15.00 -11.32 -14.05
C ALA A 297 15.09 -12.59 -13.19
N MET A 298 14.99 -12.47 -11.85
CA MET A 298 14.87 -13.62 -10.96
C MET A 298 13.66 -14.50 -11.31
N ALA A 299 12.47 -13.89 -11.47
CA ALA A 299 11.27 -14.63 -11.82
C ALA A 299 11.43 -15.40 -13.14
N THR A 300 11.95 -14.73 -14.18
CA THR A 300 12.18 -15.34 -15.50
C THR A 300 13.18 -16.49 -15.41
N GLN A 301 14.24 -16.36 -14.63
CA GLN A 301 15.24 -17.43 -14.48
C GLN A 301 14.70 -18.63 -13.70
N LEU A 302 13.88 -18.43 -12.67
CA LEU A 302 13.22 -19.52 -11.96
C LEU A 302 12.27 -20.29 -12.89
N LEU A 303 11.49 -19.58 -13.70
CA LEU A 303 10.62 -20.21 -14.70
C LEU A 303 11.41 -20.96 -15.76
N ALA A 304 12.53 -20.40 -16.25
CA ALA A 304 13.41 -21.05 -17.20
C ALA A 304 14.12 -22.29 -16.61
N ALA A 305 14.32 -22.31 -15.28
CA ALA A 305 14.83 -23.47 -14.55
C ALA A 305 13.75 -24.54 -14.23
N GLY A 306 12.53 -24.38 -14.75
CA GLY A 306 11.43 -25.35 -14.57
C GLY A 306 10.64 -25.19 -13.29
N VAL A 307 10.87 -24.13 -12.50
CA VAL A 307 10.04 -23.85 -11.32
C VAL A 307 8.66 -23.41 -11.78
N ASP A 308 7.61 -24.03 -11.26
CA ASP A 308 6.24 -23.72 -11.67
C ASP A 308 5.84 -22.27 -11.34
N VAL A 309 4.89 -21.74 -12.13
CA VAL A 309 4.45 -20.34 -12.05
C VAL A 309 3.85 -20.01 -10.68
N PHE A 310 3.13 -20.94 -10.07
CA PHE A 310 2.47 -20.73 -8.77
C PHE A 310 3.51 -20.61 -7.65
N THR A 311 4.53 -21.46 -7.64
CA THR A 311 5.66 -21.39 -6.72
C THR A 311 6.42 -20.08 -6.87
N VAL A 312 6.73 -19.66 -8.12
CA VAL A 312 7.39 -18.37 -8.37
C VAL A 312 6.53 -17.20 -7.90
N GLN A 313 5.21 -17.26 -8.06
CA GLN A 313 4.29 -16.25 -7.54
C GLN A 313 4.26 -16.22 -6.03
N GLN A 314 4.23 -17.37 -5.38
CA GLN A 314 4.29 -17.49 -3.91
C GLN A 314 5.59 -16.87 -3.38
N MET A 315 6.74 -17.24 -3.95
CA MET A 315 8.05 -16.68 -3.58
C MET A 315 8.08 -15.17 -3.72
N LEU A 316 7.51 -14.64 -4.79
CA LEU A 316 7.47 -13.22 -5.09
C LEU A 316 6.24 -12.50 -4.52
N ARG A 317 5.24 -13.22 -4.00
CA ARG A 317 3.95 -12.67 -3.57
C ARG A 317 3.34 -11.73 -4.62
N HIS A 318 3.16 -12.21 -5.84
CA HIS A 318 2.39 -11.52 -6.87
C HIS A 318 0.89 -11.72 -6.61
N ARG A 319 0.11 -10.65 -6.73
CA ARG A 319 -1.34 -10.69 -6.49
C ARG A 319 -2.14 -11.37 -7.61
N SER A 320 -1.56 -11.59 -8.77
CA SER A 320 -2.24 -12.20 -9.91
C SER A 320 -1.28 -12.95 -10.84
N VAL A 321 -1.76 -14.03 -11.42
CA VAL A 321 -1.07 -14.90 -12.41
C VAL A 321 -0.63 -14.11 -13.64
N SER A 322 -1.41 -13.12 -14.08
CA SER A 322 -1.14 -12.31 -15.27
C SER A 322 0.20 -11.55 -15.25
N ARG A 323 0.80 -11.34 -14.08
CA ARG A 323 2.08 -10.62 -13.96
C ARG A 323 3.31 -11.53 -13.96
N ALA A 324 3.18 -12.83 -13.74
CA ALA A 324 4.27 -13.78 -13.81
C ALA A 324 4.41 -14.39 -15.22
N GLY A 325 3.29 -14.64 -15.92
CA GLY A 325 3.27 -15.33 -17.20
C GLY A 325 3.67 -14.53 -18.45
N VAL A 326 3.83 -13.20 -18.35
CA VAL A 326 4.08 -12.32 -19.53
C VAL A 326 5.49 -12.50 -20.16
N ASN A 327 6.38 -13.25 -19.53
CA ASN A 327 7.76 -13.39 -20.00
C ASN A 327 8.06 -14.70 -20.77
N LEU A 328 7.06 -15.55 -21.03
CA LEU A 328 7.27 -16.85 -21.68
C LEU A 328 7.38 -16.80 -23.21
N HIS A 329 7.22 -15.67 -23.86
CA HIS A 329 7.10 -15.59 -25.31
C HIS A 329 8.38 -15.19 -26.08
N HIS A 330 9.56 -15.15 -25.47
CA HIS A 330 10.77 -14.76 -26.20
C HIS A 330 11.95 -15.68 -25.91
N SER A 331 11.78 -16.96 -26.20
CA SER A 331 12.90 -17.91 -26.37
C SER A 331 12.50 -18.96 -27.40
N ARG A 332 12.56 -18.57 -28.66
CA ARG A 332 12.85 -19.44 -29.80
C ARG A 332 13.87 -18.76 -30.65
#